data_e27ccb8cc4a4affbe653ae2a931c909b
#
_entry.id   e27ccb8cc4a4affbe653ae2a931c909b
#
_cell.length_a   1.000
_cell.length_b   1.000
_cell.length_c   1.000
_cell.angle_alpha   90.00
_cell.angle_beta   90.00
_cell.angle_gamma   90.00
#
_symmetry.space_group_name_H-M   'P 1'
#
loop_
_entity.id
_entity.type
_entity.pdbx_description
1 polymer ?
#
loop_
_entity_poly.entity_id
_entity_poly.type
_entity_poly.pdbx_seq_one_letter_code
_entity_poly.pdbx_strand_id
1 'polypeptide(L)'
;TVLRSMFSLGFLFGPFIGAQLIGLKGYAGLFGGTISIILFTLVLQVFFYKDLNIKHPISTQQHVEKIAPNMFKDKTLLLPFIAFILLHIGQWMYTMNMPLFVTDYLKENEQHVGYLASLCAGLEVPFMIILGVLSSRLHTRTLLIYGAIFGGLFYFSIGVFKNFYMMLAGQVFLAIFLAVLLGIGISYFQDILPDFPGYASTLFSNAMVIGQLGGNLLGGAMSHWVGLENVFFVSAASIMLGMILIFFTKNQKITKEDMIST
;
A
#
# COMPACT_ATOMS: atom_id res chain seq x y z
N THR A 1 14.21 -5.85 8.71
CA THR A 1 14.51 -6.19 7.29
C THR A 1 14.05 -7.61 6.92
N VAL A 2 14.46 -8.67 7.62
CA VAL A 2 14.10 -10.08 7.32
C VAL A 2 12.59 -10.30 7.33
N LEU A 3 11.88 -9.83 8.36
CA LEU A 3 10.43 -9.95 8.46
C LEU A 3 9.70 -9.34 7.26
N ARG A 4 10.17 -8.17 6.79
CA ARG A 4 9.58 -7.47 5.64
C ARG A 4 9.82 -8.23 4.33
N SER A 5 11.00 -8.85 4.17
CA SER A 5 11.28 -9.69 3.00
C SER A 5 10.39 -10.94 2.96
N MET A 6 10.12 -11.56 4.10
CA MET A 6 9.19 -12.71 4.20
C MET A 6 7.76 -12.32 3.84
N PHE A 7 7.32 -11.13 4.26
CA PHE A 7 6.01 -10.60 3.89
C PHE A 7 5.89 -10.41 2.37
N SER A 8 6.91 -9.82 1.74
CA SER A 8 6.95 -9.63 0.28
C SER A 8 6.96 -10.96 -0.48
N LEU A 9 7.67 -11.97 0.01
CA LEU A 9 7.65 -13.32 -0.58
C LEU A 9 6.25 -13.95 -0.48
N GLY A 10 5.56 -13.77 0.65
CA GLY A 10 4.17 -14.21 0.81
C GLY A 10 3.23 -13.59 -0.21
N PHE A 11 3.37 -12.28 -0.46
CA PHE A 11 2.60 -11.56 -1.47
C PHE A 11 2.95 -11.96 -2.90
N LEU A 12 4.20 -12.35 -3.17
CA LEU A 12 4.62 -12.82 -4.48
C LEU A 12 4.05 -14.20 -4.80
N PHE A 13 4.23 -15.15 -3.87
CA PHE A 13 3.86 -16.55 -4.12
C PHE A 13 2.40 -16.85 -3.79
N GLY A 14 1.79 -16.14 -2.82
CA GLY A 14 0.43 -16.41 -2.37
C GLY A 14 -0.61 -16.37 -3.49
N PRO A 15 -0.77 -15.26 -4.24
CA PRO A 15 -1.74 -15.17 -5.32
C PRO A 15 -1.46 -16.15 -6.46
N PHE A 16 -0.18 -16.42 -6.77
CA PHE A 16 0.20 -17.38 -7.80
C PHE A 16 -0.22 -18.81 -7.42
N ILE A 17 0.13 -19.25 -6.22
CA ILE A 17 -0.27 -20.57 -5.70
C ILE A 17 -1.79 -20.66 -5.62
N GLY A 18 -2.45 -19.61 -5.12
CA GLY A 18 -3.91 -19.52 -5.06
C GLY A 18 -4.57 -19.69 -6.42
N ALA A 19 -4.05 -19.02 -7.45
CA ALA A 19 -4.54 -19.14 -8.83
C ALA A 19 -4.40 -20.57 -9.37
N GLN A 20 -3.27 -21.24 -9.10
CA GLN A 20 -3.07 -22.62 -9.51
C GLN A 20 -4.04 -23.58 -8.80
N LEU A 21 -4.26 -23.39 -7.49
CA LEU A 21 -5.19 -24.22 -6.71
C LEU A 21 -6.64 -24.04 -7.18
N ILE A 22 -7.04 -22.84 -7.57
CA ILE A 22 -8.35 -22.56 -8.18
C ILE A 22 -8.47 -23.32 -9.51
N GLY A 23 -7.46 -23.26 -10.35
CA GLY A 23 -7.46 -23.95 -11.65
C GLY A 23 -7.52 -25.46 -11.56
N LEU A 24 -6.91 -26.05 -10.52
CA LEU A 24 -6.87 -27.50 -10.34
C LEU A 24 -8.14 -28.09 -9.70
N LYS A 25 -8.68 -27.44 -8.68
CA LYS A 25 -9.76 -27.96 -7.83
C LYS A 25 -10.82 -26.91 -7.46
N GLY A 26 -10.86 -25.79 -8.18
CA GLY A 26 -11.76 -24.68 -7.87
C GLY A 26 -11.50 -24.06 -6.48
N TYR A 27 -12.49 -23.38 -5.95
CA TYR A 27 -12.40 -22.76 -4.62
C TYR A 27 -12.18 -23.76 -3.48
N ALA A 28 -12.64 -25.01 -3.61
CA ALA A 28 -12.35 -26.06 -2.62
C ALA A 28 -10.86 -26.35 -2.52
N GLY A 29 -10.13 -26.32 -3.64
CA GLY A 29 -8.67 -26.43 -3.66
C GLY A 29 -7.97 -25.27 -2.99
N LEU A 30 -8.44 -24.05 -3.24
CA LEU A 30 -7.92 -22.84 -2.61
C LEU A 30 -8.07 -22.88 -1.08
N PHE A 31 -9.29 -23.13 -0.58
CA PHE A 31 -9.55 -23.20 0.86
C PHE A 31 -8.81 -24.36 1.52
N GLY A 32 -8.79 -25.56 0.90
CA GLY A 32 -8.04 -26.71 1.40
C GLY A 32 -6.54 -26.44 1.49
N GLY A 33 -5.95 -25.80 0.48
CA GLY A 33 -4.55 -25.40 0.47
C GLY A 33 -4.25 -24.35 1.57
N THR A 34 -5.10 -23.36 1.73
CA THR A 34 -4.96 -22.34 2.77
C THR A 34 -5.02 -22.95 4.18
N ILE A 35 -5.98 -23.83 4.44
CA ILE A 35 -6.10 -24.57 5.72
C ILE A 35 -4.83 -25.40 5.97
N SER A 36 -4.32 -26.09 4.96
CA SER A 36 -3.11 -26.91 5.10
C SER A 36 -1.89 -26.07 5.47
N ILE A 37 -1.72 -24.90 4.83
CA ILE A 37 -0.63 -23.97 5.15
C ILE A 37 -0.76 -23.44 6.58
N ILE A 38 -1.97 -23.06 7.02
CA ILE A 38 -2.22 -22.57 8.37
C ILE A 38 -1.90 -23.66 9.41
N LEU A 39 -2.38 -24.90 9.19
CA LEU A 39 -2.09 -26.02 10.08
C LEU A 39 -0.60 -26.32 10.15
N PHE A 40 0.08 -26.32 8.99
CA PHE A 40 1.53 -26.51 8.94
C PHE A 40 2.27 -25.42 9.72
N THR A 41 1.86 -24.16 9.57
CA THR A 41 2.45 -23.04 10.31
C THR A 41 2.22 -23.15 11.81
N LEU A 42 1.01 -23.58 12.24
CA LEU A 42 0.70 -23.82 13.65
C LEU A 42 1.58 -24.94 14.23
N VAL A 43 1.74 -26.04 13.50
CA VAL A 43 2.62 -27.13 13.92
C VAL A 43 4.06 -26.64 14.07
N LEU A 44 4.58 -25.88 13.11
CA LEU A 44 5.92 -25.28 13.21
C LEU A 44 6.04 -24.37 14.45
N GLN A 45 5.03 -23.53 14.71
CA GLN A 45 5.04 -22.67 15.89
C GLN A 45 5.09 -23.49 17.20
N VAL A 46 4.28 -24.53 17.33
CA VAL A 46 4.24 -25.38 18.55
C VAL A 46 5.58 -26.09 18.78
N PHE A 47 6.22 -26.59 17.73
CA PHE A 47 7.47 -27.35 17.86
C PHE A 47 8.73 -26.48 17.95
N PHE A 48 8.74 -25.33 17.27
CA PHE A 48 9.94 -24.49 17.16
C PHE A 48 9.84 -23.16 17.91
N TYR A 49 8.66 -22.80 18.44
CA TYR A 49 8.54 -21.60 19.27
C TYR A 49 9.23 -21.84 20.62
N LYS A 50 10.41 -21.28 20.76
CA LYS A 50 11.13 -21.22 22.03
C LYS A 50 10.90 -19.83 22.60
N ASP A 51 10.32 -19.77 23.81
CA ASP A 51 10.21 -18.51 24.54
C ASP A 51 11.62 -17.91 24.72
N LEU A 52 11.92 -16.93 23.90
CA LEU A 52 13.08 -16.09 24.11
C LEU A 52 12.72 -15.18 25.31
N ASN A 53 13.24 -15.58 26.48
CA ASN A 53 13.11 -14.78 27.71
C ASN A 53 13.96 -13.49 27.50
N ILE A 54 13.50 -12.61 26.62
CA ILE A 54 14.10 -11.31 26.38
C ILE A 54 13.79 -10.50 27.62
N LYS A 55 14.71 -10.49 28.59
CA LYS A 55 14.75 -9.45 29.59
C LYS A 55 14.95 -8.15 28.81
N HIS A 56 13.84 -7.47 28.51
CA HIS A 56 13.93 -6.09 28.09
C HIS A 56 14.67 -5.35 29.19
N PRO A 57 15.86 -4.80 28.95
CA PRO A 57 16.37 -3.82 29.87
C PRO A 57 15.30 -2.72 29.86
N ILE A 58 14.64 -2.54 31.00
CA ILE A 58 13.83 -1.34 31.23
C ILE A 58 14.86 -0.22 31.17
N SER A 59 15.07 0.32 29.99
CA SER A 59 15.78 1.58 29.87
C SER A 59 14.89 2.61 30.54
N THR A 60 15.22 2.90 31.79
CA THR A 60 14.73 4.07 32.51
C THR A 60 15.35 5.31 31.84
N GLN A 61 15.15 5.44 30.53
CA GLN A 61 15.23 6.74 29.90
C GLN A 61 14.03 7.49 30.47
N GLN A 62 14.32 8.48 31.31
CA GLN A 62 13.36 9.51 31.66
C GLN A 62 12.67 9.93 30.36
N HIS A 63 11.47 9.38 30.13
CA HIS A 63 10.56 9.91 29.13
C HIS A 63 10.18 11.30 29.63
N VAL A 64 10.95 12.31 29.24
CA VAL A 64 10.37 13.63 29.06
C VAL A 64 9.18 13.38 28.13
N GLU A 65 7.96 13.53 28.65
CA GLU A 65 6.74 13.37 27.86
C GLU A 65 6.85 14.32 26.66
N LYS A 66 7.27 13.75 25.53
CA LYS A 66 7.30 14.48 24.28
C LYS A 66 5.86 14.59 23.82
N ILE A 67 5.27 15.75 24.01
CA ILE A 67 3.94 16.03 23.47
C ILE A 67 4.06 16.03 21.95
N ALA A 68 3.44 15.04 21.30
CA ALA A 68 3.42 14.97 19.85
C ALA A 68 2.59 16.15 19.29
N PRO A 69 2.98 16.72 18.15
CA PRO A 69 2.25 17.83 17.52
C PRO A 69 0.80 17.43 17.21
N ASN A 70 -0.13 18.35 17.43
CA ASN A 70 -1.52 18.10 17.12
C ASN A 70 -1.75 18.17 15.59
N MET A 71 -1.97 17.02 14.96
CA MET A 71 -2.16 16.89 13.50
C MET A 71 -3.24 17.84 12.96
N PHE A 72 -4.34 18.06 13.71
CA PHE A 72 -5.46 18.89 13.23
C PHE A 72 -5.17 20.41 13.26
N LYS A 73 -4.17 20.81 14.03
CA LYS A 73 -3.77 22.24 14.12
C LYS A 73 -2.64 22.57 13.14
N ASP A 74 -1.87 21.56 12.71
CA ASP A 74 -0.70 21.75 11.85
C ASP A 74 -0.99 21.31 10.41
N LYS A 75 -1.11 22.27 9.50
CA LYS A 75 -1.32 22.03 8.06
C LYS A 75 -0.18 21.24 7.44
N THR A 76 1.01 21.27 8.01
CA THR A 76 2.18 20.53 7.53
C THR A 76 2.00 19.02 7.73
N LEU A 77 1.21 18.61 8.71
CA LEU A 77 0.85 17.24 8.98
C LEU A 77 -0.48 16.82 8.35
N LEU A 78 -1.47 17.72 8.43
CA LEU A 78 -2.82 17.43 7.96
C LEU A 78 -2.86 17.21 6.44
N LEU A 79 -2.14 18.05 5.67
CA LEU A 79 -2.16 17.97 4.22
C LEU A 79 -1.59 16.64 3.69
N PRO A 80 -0.38 16.18 4.12
CA PRO A 80 0.13 14.88 3.78
C PRO A 80 -0.78 13.73 4.24
N PHE A 81 -1.37 13.83 5.43
CA PHE A 81 -2.27 12.81 5.96
C PHE A 81 -3.48 12.60 5.04
N ILE A 82 -4.16 13.69 4.64
CA ILE A 82 -5.28 13.62 3.70
C ILE A 82 -4.82 13.12 2.32
N ALA A 83 -3.66 13.57 1.86
CA ALA A 83 -3.09 13.12 0.59
C ALA A 83 -2.89 11.61 0.56
N PHE A 84 -2.32 11.03 1.63
CA PHE A 84 -2.12 9.58 1.73
C PHE A 84 -3.44 8.81 1.85
N ILE A 85 -4.44 9.35 2.53
CA ILE A 85 -5.80 8.77 2.53
C ILE A 85 -6.31 8.66 1.09
N LEU A 86 -6.21 9.73 0.29
CA LEU A 86 -6.68 9.74 -1.10
C LEU A 86 -5.90 8.77 -1.99
N LEU A 87 -4.57 8.68 -1.83
CA LEU A 87 -3.75 7.70 -2.56
C LEU A 87 -4.17 6.27 -2.22
N HIS A 88 -4.39 5.96 -0.95
CA HIS A 88 -4.86 4.65 -0.53
C HIS A 88 -6.32 4.38 -0.93
N ILE A 89 -7.21 5.39 -0.94
CA ILE A 89 -8.57 5.23 -1.48
C ILE A 89 -8.51 4.75 -2.93
N GLY A 90 -7.77 5.43 -3.80
CA GLY A 90 -7.64 5.03 -5.20
C GLY A 90 -7.08 3.62 -5.37
N GLN A 91 -6.06 3.27 -4.59
CA GLN A 91 -5.44 1.94 -4.61
C GLN A 91 -6.40 0.84 -4.15
N TRP A 92 -7.15 1.04 -3.06
CA TRP A 92 -8.06 0.03 -2.53
C TRP A 92 -9.36 -0.10 -3.33
N MET A 93 -9.84 0.99 -3.97
CA MET A 93 -10.91 0.91 -4.97
C MET A 93 -10.55 -0.02 -6.12
N TYR A 94 -9.32 0.07 -6.65
CA TYR A 94 -8.82 -0.85 -7.66
C TYR A 94 -8.75 -2.28 -7.11
N THR A 95 -8.12 -2.48 -5.95
CA THR A 95 -7.92 -3.81 -5.36
C THR A 95 -9.24 -4.55 -5.15
N MET A 96 -10.31 -3.84 -4.74
CA MET A 96 -11.64 -4.42 -4.57
C MET A 96 -12.33 -4.76 -5.90
N ASN A 97 -12.22 -3.88 -6.90
CA ASN A 97 -12.98 -4.02 -8.15
C ASN A 97 -12.23 -4.82 -9.23
N MET A 98 -10.91 -4.95 -9.14
CA MET A 98 -10.10 -5.63 -10.16
C MET A 98 -10.52 -7.09 -10.39
N PRO A 99 -10.77 -7.93 -9.36
CA PRO A 99 -11.23 -9.29 -9.59
C PRO A 99 -12.55 -9.35 -10.38
N LEU A 100 -13.54 -8.56 -9.98
CA LEU A 100 -14.84 -8.47 -10.65
C LEU A 100 -14.71 -7.95 -12.09
N PHE A 101 -13.83 -6.96 -12.30
CA PHE A 101 -13.59 -6.45 -13.64
C PHE A 101 -12.98 -7.50 -14.57
N VAL A 102 -12.05 -8.30 -14.08
CA VAL A 102 -11.41 -9.38 -14.85
C VAL A 102 -12.42 -10.49 -15.15
N THR A 103 -13.19 -10.95 -14.18
CA THR A 103 -14.10 -12.09 -14.33
C THR A 103 -15.44 -11.72 -14.96
N ASP A 104 -16.07 -10.64 -14.49
CA ASP A 104 -17.44 -10.32 -14.85
C ASP A 104 -17.53 -9.38 -16.07
N TYR A 105 -16.58 -8.45 -16.20
CA TYR A 105 -16.58 -7.52 -17.34
C TYR A 105 -15.76 -8.03 -18.51
N LEU A 106 -14.49 -8.42 -18.29
CA LEU A 106 -13.60 -8.93 -19.37
C LEU A 106 -13.89 -10.38 -19.71
N LYS A 107 -14.65 -11.12 -18.88
CA LYS A 107 -14.97 -12.56 -19.06
C LYS A 107 -13.73 -13.44 -19.10
N GLU A 108 -12.69 -13.03 -18.42
CA GLU A 108 -11.45 -13.78 -18.27
C GLU A 108 -11.54 -14.83 -17.15
N ASN A 109 -10.62 -15.78 -17.14
CA ASN A 109 -10.56 -16.80 -16.12
C ASN A 109 -10.15 -16.19 -14.76
N GLU A 110 -10.72 -16.71 -13.67
CA GLU A 110 -10.39 -16.33 -12.28
C GLU A 110 -8.88 -16.45 -11.97
N GLN A 111 -8.17 -17.37 -12.61
CA GLN A 111 -6.72 -17.53 -12.48
C GLN A 111 -5.95 -16.26 -12.90
N HIS A 112 -6.47 -15.52 -13.89
CA HIS A 112 -5.85 -14.31 -14.39
C HIS A 112 -5.79 -13.20 -13.32
N VAL A 113 -6.74 -13.18 -12.37
CA VAL A 113 -6.69 -12.29 -11.19
C VAL A 113 -5.44 -12.55 -10.36
N GLY A 114 -5.17 -13.83 -10.07
CA GLY A 114 -3.97 -14.23 -9.33
C GLY A 114 -2.67 -13.93 -10.08
N TYR A 115 -2.65 -14.10 -11.40
CA TYR A 115 -1.47 -13.77 -12.21
C TYR A 115 -1.18 -12.27 -12.23
N LEU A 116 -2.20 -11.42 -12.37
CA LEU A 116 -2.02 -9.97 -12.26
C LEU A 116 -1.45 -9.56 -10.90
N ALA A 117 -2.02 -10.09 -9.81
CA ALA A 117 -1.56 -9.78 -8.45
C ALA A 117 -0.12 -10.25 -8.22
N SER A 118 0.22 -11.47 -8.67
CA SER A 118 1.57 -12.02 -8.54
C SER A 118 2.60 -11.26 -9.37
N LEU A 119 2.24 -10.88 -10.60
CA LEU A 119 3.12 -10.10 -11.46
C LEU A 119 3.42 -8.74 -10.82
N CYS A 120 2.39 -8.06 -10.30
CA CYS A 120 2.56 -6.80 -9.59
C CYS A 120 3.49 -6.95 -8.39
N ALA A 121 3.24 -7.93 -7.52
CA ALA A 121 4.06 -8.18 -6.34
C ALA A 121 5.51 -8.55 -6.70
N GLY A 122 5.69 -9.34 -7.78
CA GLY A 122 7.02 -9.70 -8.28
C GLY A 122 7.81 -8.51 -8.81
N LEU A 123 7.15 -7.58 -9.48
CA LEU A 123 7.77 -6.35 -9.98
C LEU A 123 8.00 -5.32 -8.87
N GLU A 124 7.14 -5.30 -7.84
CA GLU A 124 7.26 -4.38 -6.71
C GLU A 124 8.59 -4.54 -5.96
N VAL A 125 9.06 -5.80 -5.77
CA VAL A 125 10.30 -6.08 -5.02
C VAL A 125 11.53 -5.41 -5.65
N PRO A 126 11.85 -5.60 -6.94
CA PRO A 126 12.98 -4.91 -7.57
C PRO A 126 12.81 -3.39 -7.58
N PHE A 127 11.59 -2.87 -7.76
CA PHE A 127 11.36 -1.43 -7.69
C PHE A 127 11.57 -0.87 -6.27
N MET A 128 11.20 -1.59 -5.21
CA MET A 128 11.52 -1.19 -3.83
C MET A 128 13.03 -1.08 -3.60
N ILE A 129 13.82 -2.00 -4.16
CA ILE A 129 15.30 -1.94 -4.05
C ILE A 129 15.84 -0.71 -4.78
N ILE A 130 15.40 -0.49 -6.01
CA ILE A 130 15.78 0.68 -6.82
C ILE A 130 15.41 1.98 -6.09
N LEU A 131 14.20 2.06 -5.55
CA LEU A 131 13.72 3.22 -4.81
C LEU A 131 14.50 3.45 -3.51
N GLY A 132 14.94 2.38 -2.84
CA GLY A 132 15.82 2.48 -1.67
C GLY A 132 17.12 3.20 -2.00
N VAL A 133 17.74 2.89 -3.17
CA VAL A 133 18.93 3.60 -3.66
C VAL A 133 18.58 5.02 -4.11
N LEU A 134 17.47 5.20 -4.79
CA LEU A 134 17.07 6.50 -5.33
C LEU A 134 16.67 7.50 -4.23
N SER A 135 16.11 7.03 -3.13
CA SER A 135 15.73 7.86 -1.97
C SER A 135 16.93 8.51 -1.26
N SER A 136 18.14 7.97 -1.46
CA SER A 136 19.37 8.62 -0.97
C SER A 136 19.78 9.84 -1.81
N ARG A 137 19.27 9.96 -3.04
CA ARG A 137 19.63 11.02 -3.99
C ARG A 137 18.49 12.00 -4.26
N LEU A 138 17.25 11.56 -4.16
CA LEU A 138 16.04 12.35 -4.43
C LEU A 138 15.23 12.54 -3.16
N HIS A 139 14.54 13.67 -3.06
CA HIS A 139 13.62 13.93 -1.96
C HIS A 139 12.45 12.95 -2.01
N THR A 140 12.03 12.43 -0.86
CA THR A 140 10.88 11.52 -0.71
C THR A 140 9.61 12.06 -1.34
N ARG A 141 9.35 13.37 -1.20
CA ARG A 141 8.24 14.07 -1.86
C ARG A 141 8.26 13.93 -3.39
N THR A 142 9.43 14.10 -4.02
CA THR A 142 9.58 13.99 -5.47
C THR A 142 9.27 12.57 -5.94
N LEU A 143 9.76 11.56 -5.22
CA LEU A 143 9.47 10.16 -5.52
C LEU A 143 7.97 9.85 -5.40
N LEU A 144 7.29 10.39 -4.38
CA LEU A 144 5.84 10.24 -4.20
C LEU A 144 5.05 10.83 -5.37
N ILE A 145 5.44 12.00 -5.87
CA ILE A 145 4.79 12.64 -7.03
C ILE A 145 4.95 11.76 -8.28
N TYR A 146 6.17 11.29 -8.57
CA TYR A 146 6.38 10.39 -9.71
C TYR A 146 5.62 9.07 -9.55
N GLY A 147 5.64 8.46 -8.36
CA GLY A 147 4.86 7.26 -8.09
C GLY A 147 3.37 7.47 -8.34
N ALA A 148 2.81 8.58 -7.87
CA ALA A 148 1.40 8.92 -8.08
C ALA A 148 1.07 9.15 -9.57
N ILE A 149 1.98 9.73 -10.36
CA ILE A 149 1.81 9.86 -11.81
C ILE A 149 1.69 8.48 -12.46
N PHE A 150 2.60 7.53 -12.12
CA PHE A 150 2.53 6.16 -12.64
C PHE A 150 1.23 5.45 -12.22
N GLY A 151 0.81 5.60 -10.97
CA GLY A 151 -0.47 5.06 -10.49
C GLY A 151 -1.67 5.66 -11.25
N GLY A 152 -1.70 6.98 -11.41
CA GLY A 152 -2.74 7.67 -12.17
C GLY A 152 -2.82 7.20 -13.63
N LEU A 153 -1.67 7.08 -14.29
CA LEU A 153 -1.58 6.57 -15.67
C LEU A 153 -2.09 5.12 -15.77
N PHE A 154 -1.73 4.26 -14.80
CA PHE A 154 -2.22 2.88 -14.78
C PHE A 154 -3.74 2.82 -14.68
N TYR A 155 -4.34 3.45 -13.66
CA TYR A 155 -5.79 3.40 -13.47
C TYR A 155 -6.55 4.06 -14.61
N PHE A 156 -6.05 5.17 -15.15
CA PHE A 156 -6.63 5.82 -16.31
C PHE A 156 -6.58 4.90 -17.55
N SER A 157 -5.45 4.22 -17.77
CA SER A 157 -5.29 3.31 -18.90
C SER A 157 -6.27 2.14 -18.87
N ILE A 158 -6.55 1.56 -17.69
CA ILE A 158 -7.56 0.49 -17.53
C ILE A 158 -8.94 1.00 -17.94
N GLY A 159 -9.33 2.18 -17.47
CA GLY A 159 -10.62 2.79 -17.79
C GLY A 159 -10.81 3.04 -19.29
N VAL A 160 -9.72 3.40 -20.00
CA VAL A 160 -9.74 3.67 -21.44
C VAL A 160 -9.72 2.39 -22.26
N PHE A 161 -8.74 1.52 -22.04
CA PHE A 161 -8.50 0.38 -22.93
C PHE A 161 -9.36 -0.84 -22.61
N LYS A 162 -9.82 -1.02 -21.38
CA LYS A 162 -10.73 -2.10 -20.96
C LYS A 162 -10.31 -3.48 -21.48
N ASN A 163 -9.02 -3.78 -21.41
CA ASN A 163 -8.43 -4.98 -22.00
C ASN A 163 -7.44 -5.64 -21.03
N PHE A 164 -7.49 -6.97 -20.95
CA PHE A 164 -6.63 -7.76 -20.04
C PHE A 164 -5.13 -7.56 -20.33
N TYR A 165 -4.73 -7.55 -21.60
CA TYR A 165 -3.30 -7.42 -21.95
C TYR A 165 -2.75 -6.03 -21.59
N MET A 166 -3.58 -4.99 -21.68
CA MET A 166 -3.21 -3.65 -21.20
C MET A 166 -3.11 -3.59 -19.68
N MET A 167 -3.98 -4.31 -18.96
CA MET A 167 -3.83 -4.46 -17.50
C MET A 167 -2.54 -5.18 -17.16
N LEU A 168 -2.19 -6.25 -17.90
CA LEU A 168 -0.98 -7.02 -17.69
C LEU A 168 0.28 -6.16 -17.93
N ALA A 169 0.34 -5.45 -19.04
CA ALA A 169 1.45 -4.53 -19.33
C ALA A 169 1.54 -3.39 -18.32
N GLY A 170 0.39 -2.87 -17.90
CA GLY A 170 0.28 -1.79 -16.92
C GLY A 170 0.74 -2.17 -15.51
N GLN A 171 0.89 -3.48 -15.17
CA GLN A 171 1.37 -3.91 -13.84
C GLN A 171 2.74 -3.29 -13.48
N VAL A 172 3.56 -2.95 -14.48
CA VAL A 172 4.82 -2.22 -14.26
C VAL A 172 4.57 -0.87 -13.59
N PHE A 173 3.59 -0.10 -14.09
CA PHE A 173 3.23 1.21 -13.53
C PHE A 173 2.61 1.09 -12.15
N LEU A 174 1.74 0.08 -11.95
CA LEU A 174 1.16 -0.21 -10.64
C LEU A 174 2.24 -0.60 -9.63
N ALA A 175 3.18 -1.46 -10.01
CA ALA A 175 4.26 -1.91 -9.14
C ALA A 175 5.17 -0.74 -8.72
N ILE A 176 5.50 0.19 -9.63
CA ILE A 176 6.24 1.41 -9.30
C ILE A 176 5.44 2.25 -8.29
N PHE A 177 4.14 2.46 -8.54
CA PHE A 177 3.29 3.23 -7.63
C PHE A 177 3.23 2.60 -6.24
N LEU A 178 2.99 1.28 -6.13
CA LEU A 178 2.92 0.58 -4.85
C LEU A 178 4.26 0.58 -4.13
N ALA A 179 5.37 0.34 -4.84
CA ALA A 179 6.71 0.41 -4.27
C ALA A 179 7.02 1.79 -3.68
N VAL A 180 6.57 2.88 -4.34
CA VAL A 180 6.69 4.24 -3.82
C VAL A 180 5.75 4.46 -2.64
N LEU A 181 4.47 4.14 -2.78
CA LEU A 181 3.45 4.40 -1.75
C LEU A 181 3.77 3.69 -0.44
N LEU A 182 4.15 2.41 -0.50
CA LEU A 182 4.42 1.59 0.67
C LEU A 182 5.88 1.69 1.15
N GLY A 183 6.83 1.83 0.22
CA GLY A 183 8.26 1.89 0.54
C GLY A 183 8.72 3.27 0.99
N ILE A 184 8.31 4.32 0.29
CA ILE A 184 8.72 5.71 0.56
C ILE A 184 7.73 6.42 1.48
N GLY A 185 6.45 6.02 1.48
CA GLY A 185 5.40 6.71 2.23
C GLY A 185 5.69 6.85 3.72
N ILE A 186 6.14 5.78 4.39
CA ILE A 186 6.51 5.83 5.81
C ILE A 186 7.70 6.76 6.05
N SER A 187 8.71 6.71 5.17
CA SER A 187 9.91 7.55 5.25
C SER A 187 9.56 9.03 5.10
N TYR A 188 8.59 9.35 4.26
CA TYR A 188 8.12 10.72 4.08
C TYR A 188 7.55 11.33 5.36
N PHE A 189 6.72 10.59 6.12
CA PHE A 189 6.23 11.05 7.41
C PHE A 189 7.35 11.14 8.45
N GLN A 190 8.33 10.23 8.43
CA GLN A 190 9.50 10.28 9.30
C GLN A 190 10.42 11.47 8.98
N ASP A 191 10.52 11.85 7.71
CA ASP A 191 11.26 13.05 7.30
C ASP A 191 10.61 14.34 7.79
N ILE A 192 9.27 14.38 7.86
CA ILE A 192 8.53 15.52 8.41
C ILE A 192 8.66 15.55 9.94
N LEU A 193 8.66 14.40 10.60
CA LEU A 193 8.66 14.24 12.05
C LEU A 193 9.90 13.49 12.55
N PRO A 194 11.12 14.02 12.36
CA PRO A 194 12.35 13.29 12.71
C PRO A 194 12.48 12.99 14.20
N ASP A 195 11.93 13.85 15.06
CA ASP A 195 11.95 13.67 16.52
C ASP A 195 10.85 12.73 17.06
N PHE A 196 9.88 12.34 16.21
CA PHE A 196 8.72 11.54 16.58
C PHE A 196 8.48 10.37 15.60
N PRO A 197 9.46 9.45 15.39
CA PRO A 197 9.35 8.41 14.36
C PRO A 197 8.20 7.42 14.61
N GLY A 198 7.86 7.16 15.88
CA GLY A 198 6.70 6.33 16.24
C GLY A 198 5.38 6.99 15.85
N TYR A 199 5.22 8.28 16.11
CA TYR A 199 4.04 9.05 15.74
C TYR A 199 3.91 9.16 14.20
N ALA A 200 5.02 9.41 13.50
CA ALA A 200 5.08 9.43 12.04
C ALA A 200 4.57 8.10 11.43
N SER A 201 5.03 6.97 11.97
CA SER A 201 4.59 5.64 11.53
C SER A 201 3.10 5.40 11.81
N THR A 202 2.60 5.89 12.96
CA THR A 202 1.18 5.81 13.31
C THR A 202 0.32 6.63 12.35
N LEU A 203 0.74 7.86 11.99
CA LEU A 203 0.03 8.69 11.00
C LEU A 203 -0.04 8.00 9.64
N PHE A 204 1.07 7.46 9.15
CA PHE A 204 1.09 6.69 7.91
C PHE A 204 0.13 5.50 7.95
N SER A 205 0.19 4.68 9.02
CA SER A 205 -0.67 3.51 9.18
C SER A 205 -2.15 3.88 9.28
N ASN A 206 -2.48 4.94 10.00
CA ASN A 206 -3.86 5.43 10.10
C ASN A 206 -4.38 5.94 8.76
N ALA A 207 -3.57 6.69 8.00
CA ALA A 207 -3.93 7.12 6.66
C ALA A 207 -4.20 5.93 5.73
N MET A 208 -3.37 4.87 5.82
CA MET A 208 -3.53 3.64 5.07
C MET A 208 -4.85 2.94 5.44
N VAL A 209 -5.15 2.76 6.72
CA VAL A 209 -6.38 2.07 7.18
C VAL A 209 -7.64 2.86 6.81
N ILE A 210 -7.65 4.18 7.01
CA ILE A 210 -8.76 5.05 6.63
C ILE A 210 -8.95 5.00 5.11
N GLY A 211 -7.85 5.07 4.35
CA GLY A 211 -7.87 4.96 2.89
C GLY A 211 -8.38 3.60 2.41
N GLN A 212 -8.02 2.50 3.08
CA GLN A 212 -8.53 1.16 2.80
C GLN A 212 -10.04 1.06 3.03
N LEU A 213 -10.52 1.51 4.18
CA LEU A 213 -11.95 1.52 4.49
C LEU A 213 -12.73 2.38 3.49
N GLY A 214 -12.26 3.61 3.27
CA GLY A 214 -12.86 4.52 2.30
C GLY A 214 -12.84 3.96 0.87
N GLY A 215 -11.71 3.39 0.44
CA GLY A 215 -11.54 2.80 -0.88
C GLY A 215 -12.45 1.61 -1.13
N ASN A 216 -12.61 0.71 -0.15
CA ASN A 216 -13.51 -0.43 -0.27
C ASN A 216 -14.99 0.01 -0.31
N LEU A 217 -15.39 0.94 0.57
CA LEU A 217 -16.77 1.45 0.60
C LEU A 217 -17.11 2.23 -0.68
N LEU A 218 -16.24 3.17 -1.06
CA LEU A 218 -16.41 3.94 -2.29
C LEU A 218 -16.30 3.07 -3.53
N GLY A 219 -15.41 2.06 -3.52
CA GLY A 219 -15.25 1.12 -4.63
C GLY A 219 -16.52 0.36 -4.93
N GLY A 220 -17.21 -0.16 -3.90
CA GLY A 220 -18.50 -0.82 -4.06
C GLY A 220 -19.61 0.15 -4.50
N ALA A 221 -19.71 1.33 -3.88
CA ALA A 221 -20.71 2.33 -4.27
C ALA A 221 -20.49 2.85 -5.70
N MET A 222 -19.25 3.19 -6.07
CA MET A 222 -18.94 3.75 -7.39
C MET A 222 -19.12 2.70 -8.50
N SER A 223 -18.74 1.42 -8.26
CA SER A 223 -18.98 0.38 -9.26
C SER A 223 -20.49 0.20 -9.56
N HIS A 224 -21.35 0.42 -8.58
CA HIS A 224 -22.81 0.40 -8.78
C HIS A 224 -23.32 1.65 -9.53
N TRP A 225 -22.78 2.85 -9.25
CA TRP A 225 -23.31 4.10 -9.81
C TRP A 225 -22.76 4.44 -11.19
N VAL A 226 -21.46 4.27 -11.38
CA VAL A 226 -20.78 4.63 -12.65
C VAL A 226 -20.46 3.43 -13.54
N GLY A 227 -20.69 2.22 -13.02
CA GLY A 227 -20.33 0.96 -13.68
C GLY A 227 -18.91 0.50 -13.34
N LEU A 228 -18.75 -0.83 -13.36
CA LEU A 228 -17.51 -1.49 -12.99
C LEU A 228 -16.32 -1.06 -13.87
N GLU A 229 -16.59 -0.79 -15.15
CA GLU A 229 -15.60 -0.36 -16.13
C GLU A 229 -15.11 1.09 -15.94
N ASN A 230 -15.90 1.93 -15.26
CA ASN A 230 -15.58 3.35 -15.06
C ASN A 230 -15.03 3.67 -13.68
N VAL A 231 -15.09 2.71 -12.73
CA VAL A 231 -14.58 2.92 -11.37
C VAL A 231 -13.09 3.27 -11.34
N PHE A 232 -12.32 2.82 -12.33
CA PHE A 232 -10.89 3.09 -12.42
C PHE A 232 -10.57 4.56 -12.73
N PHE A 233 -11.48 5.29 -13.39
CA PHE A 233 -11.34 6.73 -13.55
C PHE A 233 -11.47 7.45 -12.20
N VAL A 234 -12.37 6.97 -11.32
CA VAL A 234 -12.51 7.52 -9.97
C VAL A 234 -11.26 7.22 -9.13
N SER A 235 -10.69 6.00 -9.28
CA SER A 235 -9.41 5.65 -8.67
C SER A 235 -8.28 6.58 -9.16
N ALA A 236 -8.18 6.81 -10.46
CA ALA A 236 -7.20 7.74 -11.04
C ALA A 236 -7.39 9.17 -10.51
N ALA A 237 -8.63 9.66 -10.45
CA ALA A 237 -8.94 10.99 -9.92
C ALA A 237 -8.53 11.13 -8.44
N SER A 238 -8.80 10.11 -7.61
CA SER A 238 -8.38 10.08 -6.21
C SER A 238 -6.85 10.15 -6.07
N ILE A 239 -6.11 9.38 -6.87
CA ILE A 239 -4.64 9.42 -6.89
C ILE A 239 -4.12 10.79 -7.32
N MET A 240 -4.70 11.38 -8.37
CA MET A 240 -4.27 12.69 -8.86
C MET A 240 -4.56 13.80 -7.85
N LEU A 241 -5.70 13.75 -7.16
CA LEU A 241 -5.99 14.67 -6.04
C LEU A 241 -4.98 14.52 -4.90
N GLY A 242 -4.67 13.28 -4.50
CA GLY A 242 -3.64 13.01 -3.50
C GLY A 242 -2.27 13.56 -3.91
N MET A 243 -1.89 13.36 -5.19
CA MET A 243 -0.66 13.92 -5.76
C MET A 243 -0.63 15.46 -5.70
N ILE A 244 -1.73 16.11 -6.09
CA ILE A 244 -1.85 17.57 -6.02
C ILE A 244 -1.67 18.06 -4.58
N LEU A 245 -2.26 17.42 -3.60
CA LEU A 245 -2.06 17.76 -2.20
C LEU A 245 -0.60 17.59 -1.78
N ILE A 246 0.08 16.52 -2.16
CA ILE A 246 1.51 16.34 -1.90
C ILE A 246 2.33 17.46 -2.56
N PHE A 247 1.95 17.88 -3.76
CA PHE A 247 2.64 18.98 -4.45
C PHE A 247 2.57 20.30 -3.67
N PHE A 248 1.48 20.54 -2.93
CA PHE A 248 1.33 21.75 -2.11
C PHE A 248 1.91 21.61 -0.69
N THR A 249 2.38 20.42 -0.28
CA THR A 249 3.05 20.28 1.01
C THR A 249 4.40 20.99 1.00
N LYS A 250 4.73 21.67 2.09
CA LYS A 250 6.06 22.26 2.27
C LYS A 250 7.04 21.17 2.72
N ASN A 251 8.28 21.24 2.23
CA ASN A 251 9.38 20.38 2.66
C ASN A 251 9.94 20.84 4.02
N GLN A 252 9.06 21.06 4.99
CA GLN A 252 9.42 21.62 6.29
C GLN A 252 9.52 20.46 7.29
N LYS A 253 10.69 20.32 7.91
CA LYS A 253 10.88 19.38 9.02
C LYS A 253 10.31 20.05 10.26
N ILE A 254 9.49 19.33 11.03
CA ILE A 254 8.99 19.79 12.32
C ILE A 254 9.96 19.29 13.37
N THR A 255 10.72 20.23 13.95
CA THR A 255 11.68 19.96 15.01
C THR A 255 11.08 20.34 16.37
N LYS A 256 11.74 19.91 17.45
CA LYS A 256 11.32 20.27 18.83
C LYS A 256 11.33 21.76 19.08
N GLU A 257 12.24 22.49 18.45
CA GLU A 257 12.40 23.93 18.60
C GLU A 257 11.16 24.69 18.07
N ASP A 258 10.56 24.19 16.99
CA ASP A 258 9.37 24.80 16.39
C ASP A 258 8.14 24.70 17.30
N MET A 259 8.10 23.72 18.23
CA MET A 259 6.96 23.51 19.13
C MET A 259 7.05 24.27 20.46
N ILE A 260 8.23 24.75 20.83
CA ILE A 260 8.42 25.55 22.05
C ILE A 260 8.07 27.02 21.79
N SER A 261 8.03 27.42 20.52
CA SER A 261 7.78 28.83 20.07
C SER A 261 6.30 29.11 19.76
N THR A 262 5.40 28.13 19.87
CA THR A 262 3.94 28.26 19.67
C THR A 262 3.18 27.98 20.95
#